data_13678b28e3e6e156f599745a2f888fbb
#
_entry.id   13678b28e3e6e156f599745a2f888fbb
#
_cell.length_a   1.000
_cell.length_b   1.000
_cell.length_c   1.000
_cell.angle_alpha   90.00
_cell.angle_beta   90.00
_cell.angle_gamma   90.00
#
_symmetry.space_group_name_H-M   'P 1'
#
loop_
_entity.id
_entity.type
_entity.pdbx_description
1 polymer ?
#
loop_
_entity_poly.entity_id
_entity_poly.type
_entity_poly.pdbx_seq_one_letter_code
_entity_poly.pdbx_strand_id
1 'polypeptide(L)'
;MKKIFIASDHAGYNLKNSIISKLKKITDLGPKTSDSVDYPDYARKLSKKVASNKGSFGILICGSGMGMAIAANKNKNIRAALCYSKKNTKLSRLHNNANIITCLLYTSDAADE
;
A
#
# COMPACT_ATOMS: atom_id res chain seq x y z
N MET A 1 -19.83 4.77 1.62
CA MET A 1 -18.45 5.28 1.59
C MET A 1 -17.45 4.13 1.60
N LYS A 2 -16.44 4.19 0.76
CA LYS A 2 -15.47 3.10 0.65
C LYS A 2 -14.47 3.17 1.79
N LYS A 3 -14.16 2.01 2.37
CA LYS A 3 -13.13 1.91 3.40
C LYS A 3 -11.76 1.89 2.75
N ILE A 4 -10.81 2.54 3.38
CA ILE A 4 -9.42 2.53 2.96
C ILE A 4 -8.57 2.03 4.13
N PHE A 5 -7.75 1.02 3.86
CA PHE A 5 -6.80 0.48 4.84
C PHE A 5 -5.40 0.85 4.42
N ILE A 6 -4.53 1.10 5.38
CA ILE A 6 -3.14 1.44 5.11
C ILE A 6 -2.22 0.65 6.04
N ALA A 7 -1.09 0.21 5.51
CA ALA A 7 -0.03 -0.42 6.29
C ALA A 7 1.30 -0.14 5.60
N SER A 8 2.38 -0.33 6.33
CA SER A 8 3.72 -0.10 5.80
C SER A 8 4.71 -1.08 6.43
N ASP A 9 5.94 -1.08 5.90
CA ASP A 9 7.07 -1.63 6.64
C ASP A 9 7.65 -0.50 7.51
N HIS A 10 8.76 -0.78 8.19
CA HIS A 10 9.39 0.23 9.04
C HIS A 10 9.91 1.43 8.22
N ALA A 11 10.36 1.20 7.00
CA ALA A 11 10.84 2.30 6.15
C ALA A 11 9.70 3.23 5.74
N GLY A 12 8.48 2.71 5.58
CA GLY A 12 7.32 3.50 5.19
C GLY A 12 6.53 4.13 6.33
N TYR A 13 6.99 3.94 7.56
CA TYR A 13 6.25 4.36 8.75
C TYR A 13 5.91 5.86 8.74
N ASN A 14 6.90 6.71 8.47
CA ASN A 14 6.69 8.16 8.49
C ASN A 14 5.74 8.61 7.37
N LEU A 15 5.90 8.05 6.17
CA LEU A 15 5.00 8.39 5.07
C LEU A 15 3.58 7.92 5.36
N LYS A 16 3.43 6.73 5.95
CA LYS A 16 2.13 6.22 6.35
C LYS A 16 1.43 7.20 7.27
N ASN A 17 2.12 7.68 8.29
CA ASN A 17 1.54 8.62 9.26
C ASN A 17 1.20 9.96 8.62
N SER A 18 2.01 10.41 7.66
CA SER A 18 1.72 11.63 6.91
C SER A 18 0.43 11.48 6.10
N ILE A 19 0.23 10.34 5.45
CA ILE A 19 -0.98 10.09 4.68
C ILE A 19 -2.20 10.04 5.59
N ILE A 20 -2.09 9.35 6.73
CA ILE A 20 -3.19 9.25 7.70
C ILE A 20 -3.61 10.63 8.18
N SER A 21 -2.65 11.52 8.42
CA SER A 21 -2.97 12.87 8.91
C SER A 21 -3.72 13.69 7.87
N LYS A 22 -3.52 13.40 6.58
CA LYS A 22 -4.19 14.12 5.48
C LYS A 22 -5.51 13.51 5.08
N LEU A 23 -5.61 12.18 5.15
CA LEU A 23 -6.80 11.45 4.74
C LEU A 23 -7.48 10.85 5.97
N LYS A 24 -8.25 11.64 6.66
CA LYS A 24 -8.75 11.33 8.01
C LYS A 24 -9.57 10.06 8.17
N LYS A 25 -10.12 9.52 7.08
CA LYS A 25 -10.97 8.32 7.15
C LYS A 25 -10.25 7.10 6.62
N ILE A 26 -9.10 6.81 7.21
CA ILE A 26 -8.27 5.70 6.79
C ILE A 26 -7.97 4.84 8.02
N THR A 27 -8.06 3.52 7.87
CA THR A 27 -7.78 2.59 8.96
C THR A 27 -6.33 2.17 8.92
N ASP A 28 -5.60 2.46 9.98
CA ASP A 28 -4.19 2.13 10.11
C ASP A 28 -4.04 0.70 10.63
N LEU A 29 -3.47 -0.18 9.82
CA LEU A 29 -3.20 -1.56 10.19
C LEU A 29 -1.78 -1.79 10.70
N GLY A 30 -1.00 -0.72 10.79
CA GLY A 30 0.32 -0.80 11.40
C GLY A 30 1.48 -0.68 10.41
N PRO A 31 2.69 -0.72 10.93
CA PRO A 31 3.05 -0.83 12.34
C PRO A 31 2.76 0.45 13.13
N LYS A 32 2.75 0.31 14.46
CA LYS A 32 2.52 1.45 15.35
C LYS A 32 3.80 2.14 15.77
N THR A 33 4.95 1.56 15.42
CA THR A 33 6.26 2.12 15.71
C THR A 33 7.14 2.00 14.47
N SER A 34 8.30 2.69 14.50
CA SER A 34 9.27 2.61 13.41
C SER A 34 10.25 1.46 13.54
N ASP A 35 10.03 0.55 14.51
CA ASP A 35 10.89 -0.61 14.69
C ASP A 35 10.83 -1.53 13.46
N SER A 36 11.91 -2.28 13.25
CA SER A 36 12.01 -3.19 12.13
C SER A 36 10.89 -4.24 12.18
N VAL A 37 10.25 -4.46 11.04
CA VAL A 37 9.17 -5.43 10.91
C VAL A 37 9.34 -6.21 9.61
N ASP A 38 8.72 -7.39 9.54
CA ASP A 38 8.69 -8.19 8.33
C ASP A 38 7.54 -7.71 7.45
N TYR A 39 7.89 -7.11 6.30
CA TYR A 39 6.89 -6.50 5.44
C TYR A 39 5.82 -7.49 4.92
N PRO A 40 6.13 -8.78 4.67
CA PRO A 40 5.08 -9.69 4.18
C PRO A 40 3.93 -9.87 5.17
N ASP A 41 4.20 -9.73 6.46
CA ASP A 41 3.15 -9.83 7.49
C ASP A 41 2.12 -8.72 7.33
N TYR A 42 2.60 -7.50 7.06
CA TYR A 42 1.71 -6.36 6.87
C TYR A 42 1.01 -6.39 5.52
N ALA A 43 1.69 -6.86 4.48
CA ALA A 43 1.05 -7.06 3.19
C ALA A 43 -0.09 -8.05 3.29
N ARG A 44 0.12 -9.17 3.99
CA ARG A 44 -0.91 -10.20 4.19
C ARG A 44 -2.06 -9.68 5.03
N LYS A 45 -1.76 -8.99 6.12
CA LYS A 45 -2.77 -8.45 7.03
C LYS A 45 -3.71 -7.49 6.30
N LEU A 46 -3.13 -6.55 5.55
CA LEU A 46 -3.93 -5.58 4.80
C LEU A 46 -4.70 -6.26 3.67
N SER A 47 -4.07 -7.19 2.97
CA SER A 47 -4.72 -7.89 1.86
C SER A 47 -5.96 -8.66 2.34
N LYS A 48 -5.87 -9.31 3.49
CA LYS A 48 -7.02 -10.02 4.05
C LYS A 48 -8.16 -9.07 4.42
N LYS A 49 -7.83 -7.89 4.93
CA LYS A 49 -8.86 -6.89 5.24
C LYS A 49 -9.54 -6.38 3.97
N VAL A 50 -8.77 -6.08 2.94
CA VAL A 50 -9.35 -5.62 1.67
C VAL A 50 -10.20 -6.71 1.05
N ALA A 51 -9.71 -7.94 1.03
CA ALA A 51 -10.46 -9.06 0.43
C ALA A 51 -11.77 -9.35 1.16
N SER A 52 -11.80 -9.17 2.48
CA SER A 52 -13.00 -9.43 3.27
C SER A 52 -13.97 -8.26 3.36
N ASN A 53 -13.59 -7.10 2.82
CA ASN A 53 -14.45 -5.91 2.78
C ASN A 53 -14.63 -5.48 1.33
N LYS A 54 -15.62 -6.06 0.68
CA LYS A 54 -15.85 -5.81 -0.74
C LYS A 54 -16.01 -4.33 -1.01
N GLY A 55 -15.32 -3.86 -2.05
CA GLY A 55 -15.34 -2.44 -2.41
C GLY A 55 -14.35 -1.58 -1.64
N SER A 56 -13.59 -2.17 -0.72
CA SER A 56 -12.55 -1.42 0.00
C SER A 56 -11.27 -1.31 -0.82
N PHE A 57 -10.37 -0.43 -0.39
CA PHE A 57 -9.09 -0.23 -1.02
C PHE A 57 -7.97 -0.32 0.02
N GLY A 58 -6.76 -0.63 -0.45
CA GLY A 58 -5.61 -0.69 0.42
C GLY A 58 -4.44 0.12 -0.12
N ILE A 59 -3.64 0.63 0.80
CA ILE A 59 -2.38 1.33 0.51
C ILE A 59 -1.28 0.64 1.31
N LEU A 60 -0.25 0.16 0.61
CA LEU A 60 0.93 -0.45 1.22
C LEU A 60 2.15 0.38 0.86
N ILE A 61 2.99 0.68 1.83
CA ILE A 61 4.17 1.50 1.62
C ILE A 61 5.41 0.76 2.08
N CYS A 62 6.40 0.66 1.20
CA CYS A 62 7.72 0.12 1.56
C CYS A 62 8.79 0.77 0.70
N GLY A 63 10.04 0.41 0.94
CA GLY A 63 11.16 1.02 0.23
C GLY A 63 11.00 1.01 -1.27
N SER A 64 10.90 -0.18 -1.87
CA SER A 64 10.76 -0.32 -3.32
C SER A 64 9.31 -0.46 -3.78
N GLY A 65 8.40 -0.80 -2.87
CA GLY A 65 7.01 -1.11 -3.22
C GLY A 65 6.83 -2.48 -3.85
N MET A 66 7.89 -3.04 -4.41
CA MET A 66 7.81 -4.29 -5.18
C MET A 66 7.52 -5.50 -4.30
N GLY A 67 8.24 -5.64 -3.19
CA GLY A 67 8.02 -6.76 -2.28
C GLY A 67 6.61 -6.80 -1.74
N MET A 68 6.08 -5.63 -1.38
CA MET A 68 4.70 -5.50 -0.91
C MET A 68 3.71 -5.90 -2.00
N ALA A 69 3.95 -5.48 -3.25
CA ALA A 69 3.07 -5.83 -4.37
C ALA A 69 3.05 -7.35 -4.59
N ILE A 70 4.23 -7.97 -4.58
CA ILE A 70 4.33 -9.42 -4.77
C ILE A 70 3.62 -10.15 -3.62
N ALA A 71 3.90 -9.75 -2.39
CA ALA A 71 3.29 -10.40 -1.22
C ALA A 71 1.77 -10.23 -1.21
N ALA A 72 1.28 -9.04 -1.54
CA ALA A 72 -0.15 -8.78 -1.57
C ALA A 72 -0.85 -9.64 -2.63
N ASN A 73 -0.25 -9.75 -3.82
CA ASN A 73 -0.86 -10.49 -4.93
C ASN A 73 -0.89 -12.00 -4.74
N LYS A 74 -0.27 -12.51 -3.68
CA LYS A 74 -0.41 -13.93 -3.31
C LYS A 74 -1.77 -14.22 -2.67
N ASN A 75 -2.53 -13.21 -2.35
CA ASN A 75 -3.82 -13.37 -1.67
C ASN A 75 -4.95 -13.34 -2.69
N LYS A 76 -5.95 -14.20 -2.47
CA LYS A 76 -7.11 -14.30 -3.34
C LYS A 76 -7.88 -12.97 -3.35
N ASN A 77 -8.39 -12.62 -4.52
CA ASN A 77 -9.19 -11.40 -4.73
C ASN A 77 -8.41 -10.09 -4.53
N ILE A 78 -7.08 -10.17 -4.59
CA ILE A 78 -6.23 -9.00 -4.47
C ILE A 78 -5.57 -8.71 -5.82
N ARG A 79 -5.63 -7.44 -6.21
CA ARG A 79 -4.98 -6.91 -7.39
C ARG A 79 -4.18 -5.70 -6.94
N ALA A 80 -2.95 -5.95 -6.51
CA ALA A 80 -2.06 -4.92 -6.02
C ALA A 80 -1.19 -4.40 -7.15
N ALA A 81 -1.13 -3.10 -7.31
CA ALA A 81 -0.34 -2.44 -8.35
C ALA A 81 0.76 -1.61 -7.73
N LEU A 82 1.97 -1.75 -8.27
CA LEU A 82 3.09 -0.90 -7.89
C LEU A 82 2.87 0.47 -8.53
N CYS A 83 2.72 1.48 -7.70
CA CYS A 83 2.41 2.83 -8.16
C CYS A 83 3.58 3.77 -7.90
N TYR A 84 4.06 4.40 -8.95
CA TYR A 84 5.21 5.29 -8.91
C TYR A 84 4.93 6.65 -9.55
N SER A 85 3.73 6.85 -10.07
CA SER A 85 3.34 8.12 -10.66
C SER A 85 1.82 8.25 -10.61
N LYS A 86 1.34 9.47 -10.75
CA LYS A 86 -0.09 9.73 -10.82
C LYS A 86 -0.73 9.00 -12.00
N LYS A 87 -0.09 9.04 -13.16
CA LYS A 87 -0.59 8.38 -14.37
C LYS A 87 -0.67 6.87 -14.19
N ASN A 88 0.40 6.25 -13.70
CA ASN A 88 0.46 4.82 -13.47
C ASN A 88 -0.60 4.38 -12.46
N THR A 89 -0.81 5.15 -11.40
CA THR A 89 -1.82 4.85 -10.40
C THR A 89 -3.22 4.88 -11.00
N LYS A 90 -3.50 5.90 -11.79
CA LYS A 90 -4.80 6.04 -12.45
C LYS A 90 -5.07 4.87 -13.39
N LEU A 91 -4.07 4.49 -14.18
CA LEU A 91 -4.20 3.38 -15.11
C LEU A 91 -4.39 2.04 -14.41
N SER A 92 -3.81 1.86 -13.22
CA SER A 92 -4.01 0.63 -12.46
C SER A 92 -5.47 0.41 -12.11
N ARG A 93 -6.21 1.49 -11.84
CA ARG A 93 -7.65 1.39 -11.62
C ARG A 93 -8.43 1.20 -12.90
N LEU A 94 -8.12 2.01 -13.92
CA LEU A 94 -8.90 2.02 -15.17
C LEU A 94 -8.73 0.72 -15.97
N HIS A 95 -7.52 0.19 -16.03
CA HIS A 95 -7.23 -0.96 -16.89
C HIS A 95 -7.10 -2.27 -16.13
N ASN A 96 -6.71 -2.23 -14.86
CA ASN A 96 -6.41 -3.45 -14.12
C ASN A 96 -7.31 -3.66 -12.90
N ASN A 97 -8.20 -2.72 -12.63
CA ASN A 97 -9.11 -2.82 -11.50
C ASN A 97 -8.36 -3.10 -10.18
N ALA A 98 -7.24 -2.43 -9.98
CA ALA A 98 -6.43 -2.62 -8.78
C ALA A 98 -7.21 -2.20 -7.54
N ASN A 99 -7.16 -3.01 -6.49
CA ASN A 99 -7.78 -2.68 -5.21
C ASN A 99 -6.77 -2.37 -4.12
N ILE A 100 -5.49 -2.59 -4.39
CA ILE A 100 -4.40 -2.17 -3.51
C ILE A 100 -3.37 -1.44 -4.36
N ILE A 101 -2.86 -0.33 -3.86
CA ILE A 101 -1.68 0.30 -4.44
C ILE A 101 -0.51 0.11 -3.49
N THR A 102 0.66 -0.16 -4.05
CA THR A 102 1.89 -0.19 -3.26
C THR A 102 2.73 0.99 -3.69
N CYS A 103 3.13 1.78 -2.70
CA CYS A 103 3.90 2.99 -2.93
C CYS A 103 5.36 2.74 -2.59
N LEU A 104 6.25 3.31 -3.38
CA LEU A 104 7.68 3.18 -3.13
C LEU A 104 8.24 4.48 -2.59
N LEU A 105 9.19 4.35 -1.66
CA LEU A 105 9.89 5.50 -1.10
C LEU A 105 11.06 5.92 -1.98
N TYR A 106 11.67 4.94 -2.65
CA TYR A 106 12.84 5.16 -3.49
C TYR A 106 12.43 5.02 -4.94
N THR A 107 12.46 6.11 -5.68
CA THR A 107 12.07 6.11 -7.08
C THR A 107 13.29 6.36 -7.95
N SER A 108 13.18 5.99 -9.23
CA SER A 108 14.22 6.35 -10.18
C SER A 108 14.39 7.86 -10.29
N ASP A 109 13.32 8.60 -10.11
CA ASP A 109 13.37 10.06 -10.14
C ASP A 109 14.25 10.59 -9.02
N ALA A 110 14.13 10.02 -7.83
CA ALA A 110 14.99 10.39 -6.72
C ALA A 110 16.46 10.08 -7.04
N ALA A 111 16.70 8.98 -7.73
CA ALA A 111 18.07 8.64 -8.14
C ALA A 111 18.60 9.56 -9.22
N ASP A 112 17.73 10.05 -10.08
CA ASP A 112 18.09 10.91 -11.19
C ASP A 112 18.36 12.34 -10.74
N GLU A 113 17.87 12.70 -9.60
CA GLU A 113 18.10 14.01 -9.04
C GLU A 113 19.46 14.11 -8.38
#